data_9158d1800d3d4bb2097cb89013b6900b
#
_entry.id   9158d1800d3d4bb2097cb89013b6900b
#
_cell.length_a   1.000
_cell.length_b   1.000
_cell.length_c   1.000
_cell.angle_alpha   90.00
_cell.angle_beta   90.00
_cell.angle_gamma   90.00
#
_symmetry.space_group_name_H-M   'P 1'
#
loop_
_entity.id
_entity.type
_entity.pdbx_description
1 polymer ?
#
loop_
_entity_poly.entity_id
_entity_poly.type
_entity_poly.pdbx_seq_one_letter_code
_entity_poly.pdbx_strand_id
1 'polypeptide(L)'
;FGDLNRRMQHSMAFECMLSCRNLPHHRVLHAAVEIAKAAGPSGMVGGQVLDWLLEGQTQTGRIPDMYRMKTGALFRCSAMAGAILAGASPEVVELCGTWGEQFGYAYQIIDDIEDLGKGGKEQDKNTLLKTKTMAEACQEAREILQMSIQAASAAFPGQALIKELSRMYLSRLEAPGHPNK
;
A
#
# COMPACT_ATOMS: atom_id res chain seq x y z
N PHE A 1 19.12 11.69 1.95
CA PHE A 1 19.06 10.62 2.99
C PHE A 1 17.86 9.67 2.79
N GLY A 2 16.65 10.14 2.41
CA GLY A 2 15.47 9.29 2.25
C GLY A 2 15.58 8.21 1.17
N ASP A 3 16.27 8.50 0.08
CA ASP A 3 16.43 7.57 -1.05
C ASP A 3 17.43 6.45 -0.76
N LEU A 4 18.52 6.78 -0.06
CA LEU A 4 19.52 5.81 0.41
C LEU A 4 18.89 4.83 1.41
N ASN A 5 18.07 5.35 2.32
CA ASN A 5 17.38 4.57 3.34
C ASN A 5 16.39 3.56 2.72
N ARG A 6 15.63 3.97 1.69
CA ARG A 6 14.72 3.07 0.94
C ARG A 6 15.48 1.94 0.23
N ARG A 7 16.61 2.25 -0.42
CA ARG A 7 17.44 1.24 -1.10
C ARG A 7 18.02 0.23 -0.12
N MET A 8 18.47 0.68 1.03
CA MET A 8 18.94 -0.20 2.11
C MET A 8 17.84 -1.14 2.61
N GLN A 9 16.62 -0.65 2.83
CA GLN A 9 15.50 -1.45 3.30
C GLN A 9 15.14 -2.59 2.35
N HIS A 10 15.16 -2.36 1.03
CA HIS A 10 14.94 -3.43 0.05
C HIS A 10 16.03 -4.50 0.10
N SER A 11 17.30 -4.11 0.13
CA SER A 11 18.42 -5.06 0.21
C SER A 11 18.35 -5.87 1.50
N MET A 12 18.08 -5.21 2.63
CA MET A 12 17.94 -5.87 3.93
C MET A 12 16.74 -6.84 3.98
N ALA A 13 15.63 -6.51 3.32
CA ALA A 13 14.49 -7.41 3.23
C ALA A 13 14.84 -8.72 2.51
N PHE A 14 15.55 -8.62 1.38
CA PHE A 14 16.03 -9.80 0.66
C PHE A 14 17.07 -10.57 1.47
N GLU A 15 18.04 -9.90 2.09
CA GLU A 15 19.06 -10.52 2.93
C GLU A 15 18.42 -11.31 4.09
N CYS A 16 17.52 -10.66 4.84
CA CYS A 16 16.82 -11.28 5.95
C CYS A 16 16.05 -12.54 5.52
N MET A 17 15.28 -12.43 4.42
CA MET A 17 14.44 -13.52 3.94
C MET A 17 15.28 -14.67 3.36
N LEU A 18 16.29 -14.40 2.54
CA LEU A 18 17.13 -15.40 1.89
C LEU A 18 18.09 -16.07 2.88
N SER A 19 18.42 -15.43 3.99
CA SER A 19 19.22 -15.99 5.08
C SER A 19 18.41 -16.90 6.00
N CYS A 20 17.09 -16.97 5.85
CA CYS A 20 16.22 -17.77 6.71
C CYS A 20 16.41 -19.26 6.42
N ARG A 21 17.01 -20.00 7.36
CA ARG A 21 17.29 -21.43 7.22
C ARG A 21 16.19 -22.35 7.77
N ASN A 22 15.23 -21.77 8.49
CA ASN A 22 14.19 -22.53 9.20
C ASN A 22 12.90 -22.68 8.38
N LEU A 23 12.86 -22.14 7.17
CA LEU A 23 11.72 -22.21 6.27
C LEU A 23 12.03 -23.04 5.03
N PRO A 24 11.03 -23.69 4.42
CA PRO A 24 11.19 -24.38 3.16
C PRO A 24 11.68 -23.45 2.06
N HIS A 25 12.75 -23.79 1.37
CA HIS A 25 13.41 -22.95 0.38
C HIS A 25 12.46 -22.49 -0.75
N HIS A 26 11.52 -23.37 -1.17
CA HIS A 26 10.53 -22.99 -2.21
C HIS A 26 9.61 -21.85 -1.78
N ARG A 27 9.26 -21.75 -0.49
CA ARG A 27 8.46 -20.63 0.04
C ARG A 27 9.27 -19.35 0.07
N VAL A 28 10.52 -19.43 0.51
CA VAL A 28 11.44 -18.29 0.53
C VAL A 28 11.64 -17.75 -0.89
N LEU A 29 11.88 -18.64 -1.85
CA LEU A 29 12.05 -18.25 -3.27
C LEU A 29 10.77 -17.63 -3.83
N HIS A 30 9.61 -18.21 -3.54
CA HIS A 30 8.32 -17.66 -4.00
C HIS A 30 8.09 -16.24 -3.44
N ALA A 31 8.26 -16.04 -2.13
CA ALA A 31 8.14 -14.73 -1.49
C ALA A 31 9.14 -13.71 -2.09
N ALA A 32 10.40 -14.13 -2.33
CA ALA A 32 11.42 -13.28 -2.95
C ALA A 32 11.01 -12.81 -4.35
N VAL A 33 10.45 -13.71 -5.16
CA VAL A 33 9.96 -13.38 -6.50
C VAL A 33 8.83 -12.34 -6.44
N GLU A 34 7.88 -12.49 -5.54
CA GLU A 34 6.77 -11.53 -5.40
C GLU A 34 7.27 -10.15 -4.94
N ILE A 35 8.23 -10.09 -4.01
CA ILE A 35 8.85 -8.81 -3.61
C ILE A 35 9.62 -8.18 -4.77
N ALA A 36 10.37 -8.97 -5.54
CA ALA A 36 11.12 -8.45 -6.70
C ALA A 36 10.20 -7.87 -7.78
N LYS A 37 9.09 -8.56 -8.09
CA LYS A 37 8.06 -8.05 -9.03
C LYS A 37 7.46 -6.73 -8.54
N ALA A 38 7.08 -6.66 -7.26
CA ALA A 38 6.45 -5.49 -6.67
C ALA A 38 7.39 -4.28 -6.57
N ALA A 39 8.69 -4.50 -6.36
CA ALA A 39 9.69 -3.44 -6.38
C ALA A 39 10.06 -2.98 -7.81
N GLY A 40 9.82 -3.83 -8.81
CA GLY A 40 10.26 -3.67 -10.20
C GLY A 40 9.38 -2.77 -11.08
N PRO A 41 9.54 -2.90 -12.41
CA PRO A 41 8.83 -2.09 -13.41
C PRO A 41 7.31 -2.25 -13.39
N SER A 42 6.79 -3.41 -13.00
CA SER A 42 5.36 -3.68 -12.87
C SER A 42 4.75 -3.23 -11.53
N GLY A 43 5.57 -2.69 -10.62
CA GLY A 43 5.18 -2.22 -9.31
C GLY A 43 5.76 -0.85 -8.99
N MET A 44 6.47 -0.72 -7.87
CA MET A 44 6.92 0.55 -7.30
C MET A 44 7.72 1.42 -8.29
N VAL A 45 8.70 0.85 -9.00
CA VAL A 45 9.52 1.61 -9.96
C VAL A 45 8.67 2.08 -11.13
N GLY A 46 7.80 1.23 -11.69
CA GLY A 46 6.87 1.63 -12.74
C GLY A 46 5.88 2.69 -12.28
N GLY A 47 5.39 2.60 -11.05
CA GLY A 47 4.54 3.62 -10.43
C GLY A 47 5.26 4.95 -10.27
N GLN A 48 6.55 4.95 -9.92
CA GLN A 48 7.35 6.15 -9.85
C GLN A 48 7.59 6.79 -11.23
N VAL A 49 7.82 5.97 -12.26
CA VAL A 49 7.91 6.46 -13.65
C VAL A 49 6.58 7.08 -14.08
N LEU A 50 5.46 6.43 -13.75
CA LEU A 50 4.14 6.96 -14.06
C LEU A 50 3.89 8.30 -13.34
N ASP A 51 4.31 8.43 -12.09
CA ASP A 51 4.23 9.68 -11.34
C ASP A 51 4.98 10.82 -12.07
N TRP A 52 6.21 10.60 -12.51
CA TRP A 52 6.98 11.57 -13.31
C TRP A 52 6.30 11.91 -14.63
N LEU A 53 5.72 10.92 -15.32
CA LEU A 53 5.01 11.17 -16.58
C LEU A 53 3.73 11.98 -16.40
N LEU A 54 3.15 11.98 -15.20
CA LEU A 54 1.97 12.77 -14.86
C LEU A 54 2.31 14.22 -14.40
N GLU A 55 3.58 14.51 -14.14
CA GLU A 55 4.02 15.85 -13.77
C GLU A 55 3.65 16.87 -14.88
N GLY A 56 2.99 17.96 -14.48
CA GLY A 56 2.56 19.02 -15.41
C GLY A 56 1.42 18.63 -16.36
N GLN A 57 0.88 17.41 -16.29
CA GLN A 57 -0.25 16.98 -17.11
C GLN A 57 -1.58 17.29 -16.45
N THR A 58 -2.57 17.66 -17.29
CA THR A 58 -3.97 17.84 -16.87
C THR A 58 -4.76 16.53 -16.84
N GLN A 59 -4.22 15.48 -17.47
CA GLN A 59 -4.86 14.15 -17.48
C GLN A 59 -4.50 13.38 -16.20
N THR A 60 -5.42 13.42 -15.24
CA THR A 60 -5.25 12.85 -13.90
C THR A 60 -5.91 11.48 -13.74
N GLY A 61 -6.54 10.96 -14.79
CA GLY A 61 -7.26 9.67 -14.74
C GLY A 61 -6.40 8.45 -14.40
N ARG A 62 -5.07 8.56 -14.50
CA ARG A 62 -4.13 7.50 -14.16
C ARG A 62 -3.55 7.57 -12.74
N ILE A 63 -3.95 8.54 -11.93
CA ILE A 63 -3.50 8.65 -10.54
C ILE A 63 -3.85 7.40 -9.71
N PRO A 64 -5.04 6.79 -9.83
CA PRO A 64 -5.35 5.53 -9.14
C PRO A 64 -4.37 4.39 -9.50
N ASP A 65 -3.98 4.26 -10.77
CA ASP A 65 -3.01 3.25 -11.21
C ASP A 65 -1.64 3.54 -10.61
N MET A 66 -1.21 4.81 -10.61
CA MET A 66 0.04 5.23 -10.01
C MET A 66 0.08 4.90 -8.50
N TYR A 67 -1.00 5.12 -7.75
CA TYR A 67 -1.08 4.76 -6.34
C TYR A 67 -0.96 3.25 -6.11
N ARG A 68 -1.70 2.43 -6.91
CA ARG A 68 -1.62 0.97 -6.82
C ARG A 68 -0.21 0.47 -7.11
N MET A 69 0.44 1.00 -8.13
CA MET A 69 1.80 0.61 -8.51
C MET A 69 2.84 1.11 -7.52
N LYS A 70 2.88 2.42 -7.25
CA LYS A 70 3.94 3.08 -6.48
C LYS A 70 3.92 2.66 -5.00
N THR A 71 2.74 2.50 -4.43
CA THR A 71 2.53 2.22 -3.00
C THR A 71 1.86 0.87 -2.78
N GLY A 72 0.72 0.62 -3.43
CA GLY A 72 -0.09 -0.58 -3.24
C GLY A 72 0.66 -1.88 -3.51
N ALA A 73 1.52 -1.92 -4.53
CA ALA A 73 2.28 -3.12 -4.89
C ALA A 73 3.18 -3.64 -3.75
N LEU A 74 3.83 -2.74 -3.01
CA LEU A 74 4.67 -3.14 -1.87
C LEU A 74 3.84 -3.63 -0.67
N PHE A 75 2.70 -3.00 -0.39
CA PHE A 75 1.78 -3.49 0.65
C PHE A 75 1.21 -4.87 0.27
N ARG A 76 0.79 -5.03 -0.99
CA ARG A 76 0.33 -6.32 -1.54
C ARG A 76 1.38 -7.41 -1.33
N CYS A 77 2.60 -7.21 -1.84
CA CYS A 77 3.63 -8.24 -1.77
C CYS A 77 4.07 -8.53 -0.34
N SER A 78 4.07 -7.55 0.56
CA SER A 78 4.41 -7.77 1.98
C SER A 78 3.40 -8.69 2.66
N ALA A 79 2.11 -8.47 2.43
CA ALA A 79 1.06 -9.33 2.95
C ALA A 79 1.11 -10.74 2.35
N MET A 80 1.31 -10.85 1.03
CA MET A 80 1.49 -12.13 0.34
C MET A 80 2.72 -12.89 0.85
N ALA A 81 3.86 -12.22 0.98
CA ALA A 81 5.10 -12.85 1.44
C ALA A 81 4.94 -13.46 2.83
N GLY A 82 4.28 -12.74 3.75
CA GLY A 82 3.96 -13.29 5.07
C GLY A 82 3.12 -14.56 4.99
N ALA A 83 2.07 -14.59 4.17
CA ALA A 83 1.23 -15.76 3.97
C ALA A 83 1.96 -16.93 3.30
N ILE A 84 2.78 -16.65 2.27
CA ILE A 84 3.61 -17.65 1.58
C ILE A 84 4.60 -18.30 2.55
N LEU A 85 5.32 -17.50 3.32
CA LEU A 85 6.29 -18.00 4.29
C LEU A 85 5.64 -18.83 5.39
N ALA A 86 4.44 -18.45 5.83
CA ALA A 86 3.64 -19.24 6.77
C ALA A 86 3.08 -20.55 6.16
N GLY A 87 3.09 -20.69 4.83
CA GLY A 87 2.58 -21.88 4.14
C GLY A 87 1.08 -21.89 3.98
N ALA A 88 0.49 -20.72 3.87
CA ALA A 88 -0.93 -20.58 3.56
C ALA A 88 -1.29 -21.14 2.17
N SER A 89 -2.57 -21.47 1.96
CA SER A 89 -3.05 -21.89 0.66
C SER A 89 -2.99 -20.71 -0.36
N PRO A 90 -2.95 -21.02 -1.67
CA PRO A 90 -2.94 -19.96 -2.71
C PRO A 90 -4.08 -18.96 -2.58
N GLU A 91 -5.26 -19.42 -2.18
CA GLU A 91 -6.45 -18.57 -1.97
C GLU A 91 -6.23 -17.58 -0.83
N VAL A 92 -5.64 -18.04 0.27
CA VAL A 92 -5.31 -17.19 1.43
C VAL A 92 -4.20 -16.20 1.08
N VAL A 93 -3.20 -16.60 0.31
CA VAL A 93 -2.13 -15.72 -0.18
C VAL A 93 -2.75 -14.59 -1.02
N GLU A 94 -3.67 -14.90 -1.93
CA GLU A 94 -4.31 -13.91 -2.78
C GLU A 94 -5.24 -12.97 -1.99
N LEU A 95 -5.96 -13.48 -0.99
CA LEU A 95 -6.76 -12.65 -0.08
C LEU A 95 -5.88 -11.66 0.71
N CYS A 96 -4.72 -12.12 1.21
CA CYS A 96 -3.74 -11.24 1.83
C CYS A 96 -3.23 -10.18 0.86
N GLY A 97 -2.95 -10.55 -0.37
CA GLY A 97 -2.54 -9.63 -1.43
C GLY A 97 -3.58 -8.56 -1.71
N THR A 98 -4.83 -8.96 -1.89
CA THR A 98 -5.95 -8.04 -2.14
C THR A 98 -6.13 -7.06 -1.00
N TRP A 99 -6.10 -7.55 0.24
CA TRP A 99 -6.13 -6.69 1.41
C TRP A 99 -4.96 -5.70 1.42
N GLY A 100 -3.74 -6.17 1.17
CA GLY A 100 -2.54 -5.34 1.16
C GLY A 100 -2.62 -4.23 0.11
N GLU A 101 -3.07 -4.54 -1.11
CA GLU A 101 -3.25 -3.55 -2.17
C GLU A 101 -4.28 -2.48 -1.81
N GLN A 102 -5.45 -2.89 -1.31
CA GLN A 102 -6.50 -1.97 -0.87
C GLN A 102 -6.02 -1.08 0.28
N PHE A 103 -5.36 -1.68 1.27
CA PHE A 103 -4.80 -0.93 2.39
C PHE A 103 -3.74 0.07 1.92
N GLY A 104 -2.82 -0.32 1.04
CA GLY A 104 -1.78 0.54 0.49
C GLY A 104 -2.34 1.69 -0.34
N TYR A 105 -3.42 1.45 -1.08
CA TYR A 105 -4.12 2.50 -1.83
C TYR A 105 -4.77 3.53 -0.88
N ALA A 106 -5.52 3.06 0.12
CA ALA A 106 -6.12 3.95 1.12
C ALA A 106 -5.07 4.70 1.95
N TYR A 107 -3.96 4.02 2.27
CA TYR A 107 -2.80 4.64 2.93
C TYR A 107 -2.29 5.85 2.16
N GLN A 108 -2.11 5.73 0.83
CA GLN A 108 -1.62 6.82 0.01
C GLN A 108 -2.59 8.01 -0.02
N ILE A 109 -3.90 7.75 -0.10
CA ILE A 109 -4.89 8.83 -0.03
C ILE A 109 -4.79 9.58 1.30
N ILE A 110 -4.68 8.85 2.42
CA ILE A 110 -4.60 9.45 3.75
C ILE A 110 -3.30 10.25 3.91
N ASP A 111 -2.18 9.73 3.43
CA ASP A 111 -0.88 10.40 3.47
C ASP A 111 -0.92 11.74 2.71
N ASP A 112 -1.51 11.76 1.52
CA ASP A 112 -1.67 12.97 0.71
C ASP A 112 -2.59 14.02 1.40
N ILE A 113 -3.67 13.57 2.05
CA ILE A 113 -4.58 14.43 2.82
C ILE A 113 -3.83 15.06 4.00
N GLU A 114 -3.06 14.28 4.74
CA GLU A 114 -2.29 14.77 5.90
C GLU A 114 -1.16 15.72 5.49
N ASP A 115 -0.52 15.48 4.36
CA ASP A 115 0.54 16.34 3.84
C ASP A 115 0.01 17.73 3.50
N LEU A 116 -1.20 17.84 2.96
CA LEU A 116 -1.86 19.13 2.74
C LEU A 116 -2.11 19.86 4.06
N GLY A 117 -2.59 19.17 5.08
CA GLY A 117 -2.82 19.76 6.41
C GLY A 117 -1.57 20.32 7.08
N LYS A 118 -0.38 19.83 6.68
CA LYS A 118 0.92 20.32 7.17
C LYS A 118 1.51 21.47 6.33
N GLY A 119 0.74 22.04 5.40
CA GLY A 119 1.20 23.15 4.53
C GLY A 119 2.02 22.67 3.33
N GLY A 120 1.89 21.42 2.93
CA GLY A 120 2.46 20.88 1.69
C GLY A 120 1.92 21.63 0.47
N LYS A 121 2.80 21.95 -0.49
CA LYS A 121 2.39 22.59 -1.74
C LYS A 121 1.69 21.55 -2.62
N GLU A 122 0.37 21.68 -2.74
CA GLU A 122 -0.50 20.82 -3.54
C GLU A 122 -0.15 20.81 -5.04
N GLN A 123 0.43 21.93 -5.52
CA GLN A 123 0.63 22.18 -6.95
C GLN A 123 1.66 21.26 -7.63
N ASP A 124 2.58 20.66 -6.87
CA ASP A 124 3.69 19.88 -7.43
C ASP A 124 3.52 18.36 -7.32
N LYS A 125 2.50 17.87 -6.58
CA LYS A 125 2.27 16.43 -6.39
C LYS A 125 1.11 15.91 -7.23
N ASN A 126 1.25 14.70 -7.78
CA ASN A 126 0.16 13.99 -8.45
C ASN A 126 -0.69 13.24 -7.43
N THR A 127 -1.72 13.91 -6.92
CA THR A 127 -2.63 13.36 -5.92
C THR A 127 -4.06 13.27 -6.45
N LEU A 128 -4.88 12.40 -5.85
CA LEU A 128 -6.32 12.34 -6.15
C LEU A 128 -7.02 13.68 -5.90
N LEU A 129 -6.45 14.54 -5.07
CA LEU A 129 -7.00 15.86 -4.77
C LEU A 129 -6.95 16.83 -5.98
N LYS A 130 -6.24 16.49 -7.06
CA LYS A 130 -6.35 17.19 -8.35
C LYS A 130 -7.70 16.94 -9.05
N THR A 131 -8.40 15.88 -8.73
CA THR A 131 -9.66 15.47 -9.39
C THR A 131 -10.82 15.29 -8.45
N LYS A 132 -10.56 15.18 -7.15
CA LYS A 132 -11.54 14.95 -6.11
C LYS A 132 -11.42 16.02 -5.04
N THR A 133 -12.54 16.37 -4.45
CA THR A 133 -12.54 17.16 -3.23
C THR A 133 -11.95 16.35 -2.07
N MET A 134 -11.50 17.04 -1.04
CA MET A 134 -11.05 16.42 0.20
C MET A 134 -12.07 15.45 0.78
N ALA A 135 -13.36 15.85 0.78
CA ALA A 135 -14.44 15.03 1.30
C ALA A 135 -14.62 13.72 0.50
N GLU A 136 -14.54 13.80 -0.83
CA GLU A 136 -14.62 12.62 -1.70
C GLU A 136 -13.41 11.68 -1.51
N ALA A 137 -12.21 12.23 -1.37
CA ALA A 137 -11.01 11.43 -1.11
C ALA A 137 -11.06 10.73 0.27
N CYS A 138 -11.50 11.44 1.32
CA CYS A 138 -11.72 10.86 2.64
C CYS A 138 -12.78 9.75 2.60
N GLN A 139 -13.86 9.97 1.87
CA GLN A 139 -14.92 8.98 1.75
C GLN A 139 -14.44 7.71 1.02
N GLU A 140 -13.69 7.86 -0.08
CA GLU A 140 -13.10 6.75 -0.82
C GLU A 140 -12.15 5.93 0.06
N ALA A 141 -11.23 6.60 0.78
CA ALA A 141 -10.32 5.91 1.69
C ALA A 141 -11.08 5.15 2.79
N ARG A 142 -12.14 5.75 3.35
CA ARG A 142 -12.98 5.13 4.38
C ARG A 142 -13.68 3.88 3.86
N GLU A 143 -14.29 3.94 2.68
CA GLU A 143 -14.98 2.82 2.07
C GLU A 143 -14.03 1.65 1.81
N ILE A 144 -12.86 1.92 1.24
CA ILE A 144 -11.85 0.90 0.98
C ILE A 144 -11.37 0.23 2.28
N LEU A 145 -11.09 1.01 3.34
CA LEU A 145 -10.69 0.45 4.62
C LEU A 145 -11.81 -0.37 5.28
N GLN A 146 -13.06 0.05 5.19
CA GLN A 146 -14.20 -0.71 5.68
C GLN A 146 -14.39 -2.03 4.92
N MET A 147 -14.28 -2.00 3.60
CA MET A 147 -14.32 -3.21 2.78
C MET A 147 -13.16 -4.17 3.14
N SER A 148 -11.97 -3.64 3.35
CA SER A 148 -10.79 -4.43 3.76
C SER A 148 -10.98 -5.09 5.13
N ILE A 149 -11.59 -4.39 6.10
CA ILE A 149 -11.94 -4.96 7.42
C ILE A 149 -12.97 -6.08 7.29
N GLN A 150 -13.99 -5.91 6.45
CA GLN A 150 -15.01 -6.93 6.22
C GLN A 150 -14.42 -8.18 5.57
N ALA A 151 -13.63 -8.00 4.50
CA ALA A 151 -12.96 -9.09 3.82
C ALA A 151 -12.00 -9.84 4.75
N ALA A 152 -11.18 -9.12 5.53
CA ALA A 152 -10.30 -9.72 6.52
C ALA A 152 -11.06 -10.47 7.62
N SER A 153 -12.26 -9.99 8.01
CA SER A 153 -13.09 -10.64 9.01
C SER A 153 -13.67 -11.98 8.54
N ALA A 154 -14.03 -12.05 7.27
CA ALA A 154 -14.55 -13.27 6.65
C ALA A 154 -13.42 -14.29 6.38
N ALA A 155 -12.28 -13.82 5.86
CA ALA A 155 -11.18 -14.69 5.45
C ALA A 155 -10.31 -15.18 6.63
N PHE A 156 -10.18 -14.39 7.69
CA PHE A 156 -9.30 -14.65 8.83
C PHE A 156 -10.02 -14.46 10.16
N PRO A 157 -11.00 -15.32 10.48
CA PRO A 157 -11.69 -15.26 11.77
C PRO A 157 -10.67 -15.52 12.89
N GLY A 158 -10.47 -14.55 13.79
CA GLY A 158 -9.49 -14.61 14.87
C GLY A 158 -8.17 -13.84 14.64
N GLN A 159 -7.88 -13.38 13.44
CA GLN A 159 -6.71 -12.53 13.16
C GLN A 159 -7.03 -11.05 13.47
N ALA A 160 -6.60 -10.61 14.65
CA ALA A 160 -6.87 -9.23 15.10
C ALA A 160 -6.02 -8.19 14.36
N LEU A 161 -4.75 -8.50 14.05
CA LEU A 161 -3.76 -7.53 13.57
C LEU A 161 -4.17 -6.83 12.26
N ILE A 162 -4.62 -7.59 11.27
CA ILE A 162 -5.04 -7.05 9.96
C ILE A 162 -6.22 -6.07 10.13
N LYS A 163 -7.20 -6.45 10.95
CA LYS A 163 -8.35 -5.61 11.28
C LYS A 163 -7.96 -4.36 12.05
N GLU A 164 -7.03 -4.52 12.98
CA GLU A 164 -6.56 -3.42 13.83
C GLU A 164 -5.78 -2.38 13.04
N LEU A 165 -4.91 -2.80 12.12
CA LEU A 165 -4.23 -1.90 11.20
C LEU A 165 -5.21 -1.07 10.36
N SER A 166 -6.21 -1.71 9.77
CA SER A 166 -7.23 -1.00 8.98
C SER A 166 -8.06 -0.04 9.85
N ARG A 167 -8.41 -0.43 11.09
CA ARG A 167 -9.13 0.45 12.03
C ARG A 167 -8.29 1.63 12.49
N MET A 168 -7.01 1.43 12.74
CA MET A 168 -6.08 2.48 13.12
C MET A 168 -6.00 3.56 12.02
N TYR A 169 -5.97 3.17 10.75
CA TYR A 169 -5.99 4.13 9.66
C TYR A 169 -7.36 4.77 9.45
N LEU A 170 -8.44 4.03 9.69
CA LEU A 170 -9.79 4.58 9.66
C LEU A 170 -9.97 5.68 10.74
N SER A 171 -9.45 5.48 11.95
CA SER A 171 -9.52 6.48 13.03
C SER A 171 -8.71 7.75 12.72
N ARG A 172 -7.67 7.69 11.87
CA ARG A 172 -6.94 8.90 11.41
C ARG A 172 -7.84 9.82 10.59
N LEU A 173 -8.78 9.28 9.81
CA LEU A 173 -9.77 10.07 9.06
C LEU A 173 -10.84 10.71 9.94
N GLU A 174 -10.97 10.28 11.20
CA GLU A 174 -11.96 10.76 12.16
C GLU A 174 -11.37 11.72 13.22
N ALA A 175 -10.04 11.87 13.24
CA ALA A 175 -9.34 12.69 14.25
C ALA A 175 -9.75 14.17 14.19
N PRO A 176 -9.91 14.86 15.36
CA PRO A 176 -10.17 16.28 15.40
C PRO A 176 -8.96 17.05 14.83
N GLY A 177 -9.17 17.78 13.75
CA GLY A 177 -8.12 18.48 12.99
C GLY A 177 -8.06 18.02 11.53
N HIS A 178 -8.74 16.96 11.16
CA HIS A 178 -8.96 16.60 9.75
C HIS A 178 -9.89 17.64 9.12
N PRO A 179 -9.63 18.13 7.89
CA PRO A 179 -10.35 19.25 7.26
C PRO A 179 -11.84 19.01 6.98
N ASN A 180 -12.43 17.95 7.49
CA ASN A 180 -13.86 17.60 7.37
C ASN A 180 -14.71 17.91 8.62
N LYS A 181 -14.22 18.74 9.56
CA LYS A 181 -15.04 19.28 10.65
C LYS A 181 -15.08 20.78 10.65
#